data_8013c8562daa8e4004f9d701d29fbaaa
#
_entry.id   8013c8562daa8e4004f9d701d29fbaaa
#
_cell.length_a   1.000
_cell.length_b   1.000
_cell.length_c   1.000
_cell.angle_alpha   90.00
_cell.angle_beta   90.00
_cell.angle_gamma   90.00
#
_symmetry.space_group_name_H-M   'P 1'
#
loop_
_entity.id
_entity.type
_entity.pdbx_description
1 polymer ?
#
loop_
_entity_poly.entity_id
_entity_poly.type
_entity_poly.pdbx_seq_one_letter_code
_entity_poly.pdbx_strand_id
1 'polypeptide(L)'
;MKRIFINDIPVIFRNLDNSKLKVENYDTLIDGSSGIIHTKLRARVLIYDALPDSIDSLLKIMTEKKLKKTYSVTFTLKNKKEVTKHLKKKFKVIKAAGGIVQNREKKILFIYRLGKWDLPKGKKDKGEKIKNCAVREVEEETNTKVKIEKKTCVSWHTYTRYKKFILKKTVWYKMKCIDDSKMKGQKKEKIEKVRWMENKIINEILINSYKSLSYVMKKYYNKYELNT
;
A
#
# COMPACT_ATOMS: atom_id res chain seq x y z
N MET A 1 -4.40 -9.70 -7.51
CA MET A 1 -3.77 -8.41 -7.14
C MET A 1 -4.19 -7.37 -8.17
N LYS A 2 -4.67 -6.18 -7.73
CA LYS A 2 -5.12 -5.10 -8.64
C LYS A 2 -4.16 -3.92 -8.67
N ARG A 3 -3.35 -3.73 -7.61
CA ARG A 3 -2.40 -2.62 -7.45
C ARG A 3 -1.25 -3.05 -6.57
N ILE A 4 -0.04 -2.60 -6.90
CA ILE A 4 1.16 -2.64 -6.07
C ILE A 4 1.78 -1.24 -6.01
N PHE A 5 2.51 -0.93 -4.96
CA PHE A 5 3.29 0.30 -4.85
C PHE A 5 4.77 -0.07 -5.01
N ILE A 6 5.41 0.49 -6.02
CA ILE A 6 6.84 0.28 -6.33
C ILE A 6 7.51 1.64 -6.22
N ASN A 7 8.47 1.79 -5.30
CA ASN A 7 9.08 3.10 -4.99
C ASN A 7 8.03 4.19 -4.73
N ASP A 8 6.95 3.82 -4.02
CA ASP A 8 5.77 4.64 -3.74
C ASP A 8 4.93 5.06 -4.97
N ILE A 9 5.23 4.55 -6.15
CA ILE A 9 4.42 4.77 -7.36
C ILE A 9 3.37 3.66 -7.45
N PRO A 10 2.07 3.99 -7.56
CA PRO A 10 1.03 2.99 -7.76
C PRO A 10 1.10 2.40 -9.16
N VAL A 11 1.35 1.09 -9.24
CA VAL A 11 1.27 0.28 -10.47
C VAL A 11 -0.01 -0.53 -10.42
N ILE A 12 -0.88 -0.30 -11.40
CA ILE A 12 -2.27 -0.79 -11.43
C ILE A 12 -2.40 -1.79 -12.57
N PHE A 13 -3.07 -2.91 -12.30
CA PHE A 13 -3.33 -3.96 -13.28
C PHE A 13 -4.83 -4.05 -13.57
N ARG A 14 -5.21 -3.88 -14.83
CA ARG A 14 -6.59 -3.99 -15.34
C ARG A 14 -6.64 -5.09 -16.42
N ASN A 15 -7.79 -5.72 -16.60
CA ASN A 15 -8.02 -6.54 -17.79
C ASN A 15 -8.35 -5.61 -18.96
N LEU A 16 -8.06 -6.05 -20.19
CA LEU A 16 -8.36 -5.31 -21.44
C LEU A 16 -9.84 -5.00 -21.59
N ASP A 17 -10.68 -5.91 -21.11
CA ASP A 17 -12.15 -5.92 -21.20
C ASP A 17 -12.83 -4.87 -20.29
N ASN A 18 -12.21 -3.74 -20.06
CA ASN A 18 -12.74 -2.74 -19.15
C ASN A 18 -13.41 -1.60 -19.91
N SER A 19 -14.72 -1.72 -20.17
CA SER A 19 -15.63 -0.64 -20.60
C SER A 19 -15.52 0.66 -19.74
N LYS A 20 -14.80 0.59 -18.61
CA LYS A 20 -14.52 1.70 -17.67
C LYS A 20 -13.14 2.32 -17.84
N LEU A 21 -12.36 1.95 -18.84
CA LEU A 21 -11.06 2.57 -19.10
C LEU A 21 -11.29 3.86 -19.90
N LYS A 22 -11.20 4.98 -19.24
CA LYS A 22 -11.24 6.29 -19.87
C LYS A 22 -9.81 6.70 -20.20
N VAL A 23 -9.44 6.68 -21.48
CA VAL A 23 -8.07 6.96 -21.96
C VAL A 23 -7.68 8.41 -21.66
N GLU A 24 -8.63 9.32 -21.68
CA GLU A 24 -8.46 10.74 -21.33
C GLU A 24 -7.99 10.99 -19.89
N ASN A 25 -8.06 9.99 -19.02
CA ASN A 25 -7.51 10.06 -17.66
C ASN A 25 -6.00 9.82 -17.57
N TYR A 26 -5.32 9.60 -18.71
CA TYR A 26 -3.88 9.32 -18.77
C TYR A 26 -3.18 10.40 -19.58
N ASP A 27 -2.01 10.78 -19.10
CA ASP A 27 -1.19 11.83 -19.73
C ASP A 27 -0.19 11.23 -20.74
N THR A 28 0.10 9.94 -20.60
CA THR A 28 1.05 9.22 -21.49
C THR A 28 0.50 7.85 -21.84
N LEU A 29 0.50 7.52 -23.13
CA LEU A 29 0.11 6.23 -23.67
C LEU A 29 1.36 5.50 -24.19
N ILE A 30 1.54 4.23 -23.83
CA ILE A 30 2.66 3.39 -24.28
C ILE A 30 2.09 2.07 -24.75
N ASP A 31 2.50 1.64 -25.93
CA ASP A 31 2.26 0.28 -26.39
C ASP A 31 3.22 -0.67 -25.66
N GLY A 32 2.64 -1.60 -24.90
CA GLY A 32 3.41 -2.55 -24.11
C GLY A 32 4.08 -3.64 -24.95
N SER A 33 3.67 -3.83 -26.22
CA SER A 33 4.30 -4.76 -27.15
C SER A 33 5.64 -4.21 -27.70
N SER A 34 5.77 -2.88 -27.78
CA SER A 34 6.95 -2.19 -28.34
C SER A 34 8.06 -1.92 -27.32
N GLY A 35 7.89 -2.39 -26.07
CA GLY A 35 8.84 -2.14 -25.00
C GLY A 35 8.62 -0.81 -24.26
N ILE A 36 9.16 -0.71 -23.04
CA ILE A 36 8.99 0.47 -22.18
C ILE A 36 10.25 1.33 -22.19
N ILE A 37 10.11 2.57 -22.66
CA ILE A 37 11.19 3.55 -22.66
C ILE A 37 11.06 4.45 -21.43
N HIS A 38 12.12 4.58 -20.64
CA HIS A 38 12.18 5.36 -19.41
C HIS A 38 11.71 6.82 -19.58
N THR A 39 12.09 7.49 -20.66
CA THR A 39 11.75 8.90 -20.89
C THR A 39 10.26 9.15 -21.09
N LYS A 40 9.50 8.14 -21.50
CA LYS A 40 8.05 8.18 -21.67
C LYS A 40 7.27 7.95 -20.34
N LEU A 41 7.93 7.56 -19.26
CA LEU A 41 7.26 7.30 -17.98
C LEU A 41 7.05 8.62 -17.20
N ARG A 42 6.07 9.44 -17.64
CA ARG A 42 5.74 10.72 -17.03
C ARG A 42 4.25 10.83 -16.68
N ALA A 43 3.95 11.46 -15.58
CA ALA A 43 2.60 11.73 -15.06
C ALA A 43 1.77 10.44 -14.89
N ARG A 44 0.54 10.37 -15.39
CA ARG A 44 -0.32 9.17 -15.33
C ARG A 44 -0.14 8.37 -16.61
N VAL A 45 0.58 7.26 -16.53
CA VAL A 45 0.94 6.43 -17.68
C VAL A 45 -0.04 5.28 -17.84
N LEU A 46 -0.52 5.07 -19.07
CA LEU A 46 -1.22 3.86 -19.50
C LEU A 46 -0.31 3.05 -20.42
N ILE A 47 -0.04 1.81 -20.08
CA ILE A 47 0.63 0.82 -20.90
C ILE A 47 -0.42 -0.19 -21.33
N TYR A 48 -0.83 -0.09 -22.59
CA TYR A 48 -1.82 -0.98 -23.18
C TYR A 48 -1.17 -2.19 -23.84
N ASP A 49 -1.92 -3.24 -24.10
CA ASP A 49 -1.47 -4.53 -24.68
C ASP A 49 -0.19 -5.10 -24.04
N ALA A 50 -0.08 -4.91 -22.72
CA ALA A 50 1.12 -5.29 -22.00
C ALA A 50 1.26 -6.80 -21.83
N LEU A 51 2.47 -7.29 -22.12
CA LEU A 51 2.91 -8.66 -21.86
C LEU A 51 3.57 -8.76 -20.47
N PRO A 52 3.77 -9.99 -19.93
CA PRO A 52 4.53 -10.16 -18.68
C PRO A 52 5.91 -9.48 -18.69
N ASP A 53 6.62 -9.52 -19.82
CA ASP A 53 7.95 -8.91 -19.99
C ASP A 53 7.93 -7.38 -19.94
N SER A 54 6.81 -6.75 -20.32
CA SER A 54 6.64 -5.30 -20.16
C SER A 54 6.69 -4.89 -18.69
N ILE A 55 6.20 -5.76 -17.79
CA ILE A 55 6.24 -5.51 -16.34
C ILE A 55 7.67 -5.66 -15.83
N ASP A 56 8.42 -6.61 -16.35
CA ASP A 56 9.83 -6.82 -16.01
C ASP A 56 10.68 -5.62 -16.43
N SER A 57 10.44 -5.10 -17.63
CA SER A 57 11.07 -3.88 -18.12
C SER A 57 10.79 -2.69 -17.20
N LEU A 58 9.52 -2.50 -16.78
CA LEU A 58 9.19 -1.46 -15.80
C LEU A 58 9.90 -1.68 -14.47
N LEU A 59 9.91 -2.90 -13.94
CA LEU A 59 10.59 -3.23 -12.69
C LEU A 59 12.07 -2.91 -12.74
N LYS A 60 12.75 -3.28 -13.84
CA LYS A 60 14.17 -2.96 -14.08
C LYS A 60 14.39 -1.45 -14.06
N ILE A 61 13.61 -0.69 -14.85
CA ILE A 61 13.69 0.77 -14.87
C ILE A 61 13.50 1.36 -13.48
N MET A 62 12.50 0.91 -12.73
CA MET A 62 12.21 1.43 -11.38
C MET A 62 13.26 1.03 -10.33
N THR A 63 14.07 0.02 -10.60
CA THR A 63 15.19 -0.38 -9.74
C THR A 63 16.42 0.51 -10.01
N GLU A 64 16.66 0.83 -11.27
CA GLU A 64 17.84 1.58 -11.70
C GLU A 64 17.65 3.09 -11.61
N LYS A 65 16.43 3.57 -11.78
CA LYS A 65 16.09 5.00 -11.88
C LYS A 65 14.97 5.45 -10.97
N LYS A 66 15.10 6.65 -10.40
CA LYS A 66 14.01 7.32 -9.67
C LYS A 66 13.06 8.01 -10.64
N LEU A 67 11.85 7.55 -10.75
CA LEU A 67 10.81 8.12 -11.62
C LEU A 67 10.07 9.29 -10.92
N LYS A 68 10.78 10.41 -10.68
CA LYS A 68 10.24 11.56 -9.93
C LYS A 68 9.00 12.21 -10.56
N LYS A 69 8.88 12.12 -11.90
CA LYS A 69 7.78 12.72 -12.68
C LYS A 69 6.63 11.73 -12.97
N THR A 70 6.67 10.52 -12.44
CA THR A 70 5.63 9.50 -12.65
C THR A 70 4.67 9.48 -11.47
N TYR A 71 3.38 9.70 -11.73
CA TYR A 71 2.35 9.69 -10.69
C TYR A 71 1.73 8.31 -10.51
N SER A 72 1.51 7.61 -11.63
CA SER A 72 1.00 6.23 -11.63
C SER A 72 1.32 5.54 -12.95
N VAL A 73 1.36 4.20 -12.93
CA VAL A 73 1.44 3.36 -14.13
C VAL A 73 0.27 2.38 -14.12
N THR A 74 -0.51 2.36 -15.18
CA THR A 74 -1.61 1.40 -15.36
C THR A 74 -1.28 0.48 -16.53
N PHE A 75 -1.37 -0.82 -16.30
CA PHE A 75 -1.29 -1.83 -17.35
C PHE A 75 -2.69 -2.33 -17.70
N THR A 76 -3.01 -2.40 -18.98
CA THR A 76 -4.09 -3.26 -19.48
C THR A 76 -3.50 -4.59 -19.97
N LEU A 77 -4.14 -5.69 -19.62
CA LEU A 77 -3.62 -7.03 -19.72
C LEU A 77 -4.71 -7.97 -20.23
N LYS A 78 -4.38 -8.88 -21.15
CA LYS A 78 -5.28 -9.97 -21.55
C LYS A 78 -5.60 -10.88 -20.36
N ASN A 79 -4.58 -11.22 -19.55
CA ASN A 79 -4.74 -12.10 -18.39
C ASN A 79 -4.01 -11.56 -17.14
N LYS A 80 -4.73 -10.82 -16.31
CA LYS A 80 -4.20 -10.30 -15.04
C LYS A 80 -3.79 -11.41 -14.04
N LYS A 81 -4.34 -12.63 -14.13
CA LYS A 81 -3.97 -13.72 -13.22
C LYS A 81 -2.53 -14.18 -13.48
N GLU A 82 -2.13 -14.29 -14.75
CA GLU A 82 -0.76 -14.64 -15.16
C GLU A 82 0.26 -13.67 -14.63
N VAL A 83 0.03 -12.37 -14.80
CA VAL A 83 0.88 -11.32 -14.26
C VAL A 83 1.01 -11.41 -12.74
N THR A 84 -0.09 -11.68 -12.05
CA THR A 84 -0.06 -11.87 -10.58
C THR A 84 0.80 -13.08 -10.20
N LYS A 85 0.74 -14.17 -10.96
CA LYS A 85 1.56 -15.38 -10.77
C LYS A 85 3.04 -15.08 -11.07
N HIS A 86 3.31 -14.38 -12.16
CA HIS A 86 4.65 -13.96 -12.59
C HIS A 86 5.33 -13.09 -11.51
N LEU A 87 4.69 -12.04 -11.05
CA LEU A 87 5.22 -11.18 -9.98
C LEU A 87 5.50 -11.95 -8.68
N LYS A 88 4.63 -12.88 -8.28
CA LYS A 88 4.85 -13.69 -7.08
C LYS A 88 6.02 -14.67 -7.21
N LYS A 89 6.38 -15.09 -8.42
CA LYS A 89 7.59 -15.90 -8.66
C LYS A 89 8.88 -15.08 -8.51
N LYS A 90 8.86 -13.83 -8.97
CA LYS A 90 10.04 -12.93 -8.94
C LYS A 90 10.34 -12.37 -7.55
N PHE A 91 9.32 -12.19 -6.74
CA PHE A 91 9.48 -11.56 -5.41
C PHE A 91 9.33 -12.56 -4.28
N LYS A 92 10.17 -12.42 -3.25
CA LYS A 92 9.89 -13.06 -1.96
C LYS A 92 8.66 -12.42 -1.34
N VAL A 93 7.56 -13.16 -1.24
CA VAL A 93 6.31 -12.65 -0.65
C VAL A 93 6.38 -12.70 0.86
N ILE A 94 6.23 -11.54 1.51
CA ILE A 94 6.08 -11.40 2.95
C ILE A 94 4.64 -11.04 3.29
N LYS A 95 4.05 -11.76 4.24
CA LYS A 95 2.72 -11.45 4.78
C LYS A 95 2.87 -10.55 5.99
N ALA A 96 1.98 -9.56 6.12
CA ALA A 96 1.92 -8.60 7.21
C ALA A 96 0.47 -8.25 7.52
N ALA A 97 0.23 -7.69 8.69
CA ALA A 97 -1.06 -7.15 9.05
C ALA A 97 -0.90 -5.89 9.90
N GLY A 98 -1.97 -5.08 9.98
CA GLY A 98 -2.00 -3.89 10.80
C GLY A 98 -3.42 -3.37 11.00
N GLY A 99 -3.54 -2.30 11.77
CA GLY A 99 -4.80 -1.71 12.19
C GLY A 99 -5.01 -0.27 11.76
N ILE A 100 -6.26 0.05 11.42
CA ILE A 100 -6.81 1.40 11.46
C ILE A 100 -7.61 1.44 12.75
N VAL A 101 -6.97 1.94 13.82
CA VAL A 101 -7.54 1.94 15.16
C VAL A 101 -8.28 3.24 15.38
N GLN A 102 -9.54 3.14 15.82
CA GLN A 102 -10.37 4.29 16.13
C GLN A 102 -10.70 4.30 17.64
N ASN A 103 -10.58 5.46 18.26
CA ASN A 103 -10.99 5.67 19.66
C ASN A 103 -12.47 6.09 19.77
N ARG A 104 -12.95 6.37 21.00
CA ARG A 104 -14.33 6.78 21.26
C ARG A 104 -14.68 8.14 20.63
N GLU A 105 -13.69 9.02 20.46
CA GLU A 105 -13.82 10.33 19.82
C GLU A 105 -13.72 10.26 18.28
N LYS A 106 -13.74 9.05 17.68
CA LYS A 106 -13.57 8.79 16.25
C LYS A 106 -12.21 9.21 15.68
N LYS A 107 -11.22 9.55 16.51
CA LYS A 107 -9.84 9.83 16.08
C LYS A 107 -9.14 8.52 15.71
N ILE A 108 -8.22 8.59 14.75
CA ILE A 108 -7.46 7.43 14.24
C ILE A 108 -6.02 7.48 14.76
N LEU A 109 -5.51 6.32 15.18
CA LEU A 109 -4.16 6.14 15.71
C LEU A 109 -3.14 6.12 14.59
N PHE A 110 -2.15 7.00 14.67
CA PHE A 110 -1.00 7.04 13.78
C PHE A 110 0.30 6.90 14.55
N ILE A 111 1.31 6.36 13.89
CA ILE A 111 2.69 6.31 14.34
C ILE A 111 3.56 7.21 13.46
N TYR A 112 4.56 7.88 14.06
CA TYR A 112 5.58 8.63 13.33
C TYR A 112 6.90 7.88 13.40
N ARG A 113 7.44 7.50 12.25
CA ARG A 113 8.70 6.77 12.13
C ARG A 113 9.43 7.12 10.84
N LEU A 114 10.75 7.20 10.89
CA LEU A 114 11.59 7.48 9.71
C LEU A 114 11.13 8.74 8.94
N GLY A 115 10.76 9.79 9.67
CA GLY A 115 10.34 11.06 9.10
C GLY A 115 8.94 11.09 8.48
N LYS A 116 8.10 10.04 8.69
CA LYS A 116 6.76 9.96 8.09
C LYS A 116 5.72 9.41 9.06
N TRP A 117 4.50 9.88 8.91
CA TRP A 117 3.33 9.28 9.53
C TRP A 117 2.91 8.00 8.80
N ASP A 118 2.53 6.98 9.55
CA ASP A 118 2.08 5.68 9.04
C ASP A 118 1.07 5.06 10.02
N LEU A 119 0.45 3.95 9.61
CA LEU A 119 -0.40 3.14 10.47
C LEU A 119 0.41 1.98 11.07
N PRO A 120 0.10 1.55 12.32
CA PRO A 120 0.79 0.46 12.98
C PRO A 120 0.57 -0.88 12.23
N LYS A 121 1.66 -1.61 11.96
CA LYS A 121 1.66 -2.86 11.18
C LYS A 121 3.01 -3.55 11.18
N GLY A 122 3.00 -4.84 11.16
CA GLY A 122 4.25 -5.56 11.00
C GLY A 122 4.12 -6.93 10.36
N LYS A 123 5.19 -7.70 10.42
CA LYS A 123 5.33 -8.98 9.72
C LYS A 123 4.64 -10.09 10.49
N LYS A 124 3.88 -10.93 9.76
CA LYS A 124 3.28 -12.14 10.32
C LYS A 124 4.36 -13.17 10.69
N ASP A 125 4.33 -13.69 11.90
CA ASP A 125 5.22 -14.74 12.38
C ASP A 125 4.83 -16.13 11.81
N LYS A 126 5.76 -17.08 11.92
CA LYS A 126 5.52 -18.47 11.50
C LYS A 126 4.41 -19.08 12.36
N GLY A 127 3.42 -19.73 11.72
CA GLY A 127 2.28 -20.33 12.44
C GLY A 127 1.17 -19.34 12.86
N GLU A 128 1.45 -18.04 12.96
CA GLU A 128 0.49 -17.05 13.44
C GLU A 128 -0.72 -16.88 12.51
N LYS A 129 -1.92 -16.66 13.05
CA LYS A 129 -3.09 -16.25 12.27
C LYS A 129 -3.00 -14.76 11.92
N ILE A 130 -3.41 -14.38 10.70
CA ILE A 130 -3.25 -12.98 10.20
C ILE A 130 -4.01 -11.95 11.05
N LYS A 131 -5.12 -12.33 11.70
CA LYS A 131 -5.85 -11.46 12.63
C LYS A 131 -5.05 -11.22 13.91
N ASN A 132 -4.44 -12.27 14.46
CA ASN A 132 -3.61 -12.17 15.67
C ASN A 132 -2.37 -11.29 15.41
N CYS A 133 -1.72 -11.47 14.25
CA CYS A 133 -0.65 -10.59 13.79
C CYS A 133 -1.08 -9.12 13.80
N ALA A 134 -2.28 -8.81 13.31
CA ALA A 134 -2.75 -7.43 13.26
C ALA A 134 -2.92 -6.82 14.65
N VAL A 135 -3.46 -7.57 15.61
CA VAL A 135 -3.62 -7.11 17.01
C VAL A 135 -2.24 -6.96 17.65
N ARG A 136 -1.42 -8.03 17.61
CA ARG A 136 -0.08 -8.02 18.21
C ARG A 136 0.77 -6.85 17.72
N GLU A 137 0.84 -6.63 16.42
CA GLU A 137 1.67 -5.56 15.85
C GLU A 137 1.19 -4.16 16.26
N VAL A 138 -0.14 -3.95 16.33
CA VAL A 138 -0.69 -2.68 16.83
C VAL A 138 -0.32 -2.49 18.30
N GLU A 139 -0.53 -3.51 19.14
CA GLU A 139 -0.24 -3.45 20.57
C GLU A 139 1.26 -3.29 20.87
N GLU A 140 2.13 -4.01 20.12
CA GLU A 140 3.59 -3.89 20.26
C GLU A 140 4.11 -2.52 19.83
N GLU A 141 3.64 -2.01 18.68
CA GLU A 141 4.12 -0.74 18.13
C GLU A 141 3.61 0.49 18.89
N THR A 142 2.43 0.39 19.55
CA THR A 142 1.75 1.56 20.14
C THR A 142 1.44 1.45 21.63
N ASN A 143 1.62 0.26 22.22
CA ASN A 143 1.20 -0.06 23.60
C ASN A 143 -0.27 0.27 23.87
N THR A 144 -1.15 0.10 22.88
CA THR A 144 -2.59 0.38 22.92
C THR A 144 -3.35 -0.94 22.78
N LYS A 145 -4.27 -1.26 23.70
CA LYS A 145 -5.11 -2.47 23.59
C LYS A 145 -6.23 -2.28 22.58
N VAL A 146 -6.40 -3.24 21.67
CA VAL A 146 -7.32 -3.12 20.55
C VAL A 146 -8.16 -4.36 20.29
N LYS A 147 -9.33 -4.15 19.68
CA LYS A 147 -10.23 -5.23 19.22
C LYS A 147 -10.53 -5.06 17.73
N ILE A 148 -10.34 -6.12 16.96
CA ILE A 148 -10.71 -6.14 15.53
C ILE A 148 -12.23 -6.06 15.40
N GLU A 149 -12.70 -5.15 14.53
CA GLU A 149 -14.10 -5.09 14.11
C GLU A 149 -14.29 -5.77 12.74
N LYS A 150 -13.66 -5.24 11.70
CA LYS A 150 -13.85 -5.71 10.32
C LYS A 150 -12.56 -5.62 9.50
N LYS A 151 -12.43 -6.48 8.50
CA LYS A 151 -11.37 -6.36 7.50
C LYS A 151 -11.66 -5.19 6.56
N THR A 152 -10.69 -4.29 6.40
CA THR A 152 -10.80 -3.11 5.55
C THR A 152 -10.34 -3.40 4.13
N CYS A 153 -9.05 -3.64 3.94
CA CYS A 153 -8.47 -3.84 2.61
C CYS A 153 -7.17 -4.64 2.66
N VAL A 154 -6.54 -4.78 1.50
CA VAL A 154 -5.19 -5.33 1.36
C VAL A 154 -4.38 -4.37 0.52
N SER A 155 -3.20 -3.99 0.99
CA SER A 155 -2.20 -3.27 0.21
C SER A 155 -1.01 -4.16 -0.11
N TRP A 156 -0.33 -3.83 -1.21
CA TRP A 156 0.87 -4.50 -1.66
C TRP A 156 1.91 -3.45 -1.98
N HIS A 157 3.13 -3.61 -1.45
CA HIS A 157 4.25 -2.75 -1.82
C HIS A 157 5.53 -3.57 -1.96
N THR A 158 6.46 -3.04 -2.75
CA THR A 158 7.77 -3.65 -2.93
C THR A 158 8.84 -2.83 -2.20
N TYR A 159 9.88 -3.52 -1.76
CA TYR A 159 11.12 -2.91 -1.28
C TYR A 159 12.27 -3.91 -1.47
N THR A 160 13.49 -3.38 -1.48
CA THR A 160 14.69 -4.21 -1.56
C THR A 160 15.30 -4.35 -0.16
N ARG A 161 15.64 -5.58 0.22
CA ARG A 161 16.35 -5.87 1.46
C ARG A 161 17.40 -6.95 1.20
N TYR A 162 18.66 -6.67 1.55
CA TYR A 162 19.78 -7.58 1.29
C TYR A 162 19.82 -8.09 -0.15
N LYS A 163 19.76 -7.19 -1.12
CA LYS A 163 19.71 -7.46 -2.58
C LYS A 163 18.54 -8.36 -3.03
N LYS A 164 17.57 -8.66 -2.16
CA LYS A 164 16.38 -9.45 -2.49
C LYS A 164 15.18 -8.54 -2.70
N PHE A 165 14.44 -8.76 -3.78
CA PHE A 165 13.18 -8.08 -4.03
C PHE A 165 12.07 -8.67 -3.17
N ILE A 166 11.44 -7.85 -2.37
CA ILE A 166 10.38 -8.23 -1.44
C ILE A 166 9.05 -7.66 -1.93
N LEU A 167 8.01 -8.48 -1.94
CA LEU A 167 6.63 -8.09 -2.15
C LEU A 167 5.86 -8.28 -0.85
N LYS A 168 5.63 -7.20 -0.13
CA LYS A 168 4.91 -7.22 1.16
C LYS A 168 3.41 -7.08 0.92
N LYS A 169 2.66 -8.09 1.37
CA LYS A 169 1.19 -8.10 1.43
C LYS A 169 0.76 -7.71 2.83
N THR A 170 0.13 -6.55 3.01
CA THR A 170 -0.42 -6.12 4.30
C THR A 170 -1.94 -6.21 4.29
N VAL A 171 -2.50 -6.92 5.26
CA VAL A 171 -3.94 -7.01 5.50
C VAL A 171 -4.31 -5.99 6.58
N TRP A 172 -5.24 -5.11 6.28
CA TRP A 172 -5.66 -4.02 7.15
C TRP A 172 -7.03 -4.29 7.77
N TYR A 173 -7.15 -4.01 9.06
CA TYR A 173 -8.37 -4.17 9.82
C TYR A 173 -8.80 -2.85 10.44
N LYS A 174 -10.11 -2.56 10.41
CA LYS A 174 -10.72 -1.58 11.30
C LYS A 174 -10.73 -2.17 12.70
N MET A 175 -10.24 -1.40 13.67
CA MET A 175 -10.12 -1.80 15.06
C MET A 175 -10.67 -0.71 15.97
N LYS A 176 -11.24 -1.12 17.11
CA LYS A 176 -11.62 -0.25 18.21
C LYS A 176 -10.51 -0.23 19.25
N CYS A 177 -10.18 0.95 19.76
CA CYS A 177 -9.35 1.11 20.95
C CYS A 177 -10.12 0.61 22.19
N ILE A 178 -9.47 -0.21 22.99
CA ILE A 178 -10.01 -0.70 24.27
C ILE A 178 -9.37 0.04 25.44
N ASP A 179 -8.03 0.20 25.38
CA ASP A 179 -7.26 0.92 26.40
C ASP A 179 -6.01 1.53 25.75
N ASP A 180 -5.80 2.81 25.97
CA ASP A 180 -4.66 3.59 25.52
C ASP A 180 -3.94 4.32 26.66
N SER A 181 -4.25 4.00 27.93
CA SER A 181 -3.68 4.62 29.12
C SER A 181 -2.14 4.56 29.17
N LYS A 182 -1.56 3.53 28.53
CA LYS A 182 -0.10 3.30 28.44
C LYS A 182 0.46 3.53 27.03
N MET A 183 -0.24 4.31 26.20
CA MET A 183 0.15 4.55 24.80
C MET A 183 1.58 5.09 24.67
N LYS A 184 2.42 4.36 23.94
CA LYS A 184 3.84 4.69 23.76
C LYS A 184 4.39 3.99 22.51
N GLY A 185 5.22 4.70 21.74
CA GLY A 185 5.90 4.14 20.57
C GLY A 185 6.98 3.12 20.95
N GLN A 186 7.05 2.02 20.19
CA GLN A 186 8.08 1.01 20.36
C GLN A 186 9.42 1.51 19.81
N LYS A 187 10.41 1.72 20.68
CA LYS A 187 11.76 2.23 20.32
C LYS A 187 12.48 1.32 19.33
N LYS A 188 12.34 -0.01 19.47
CA LYS A 188 12.98 -1.01 18.58
C LYS A 188 12.55 -0.84 17.11
N GLU A 189 11.30 -0.42 16.87
CA GLU A 189 10.76 -0.15 15.54
C GLU A 189 11.00 1.32 15.10
N LYS A 190 11.81 2.09 15.85
CA LYS A 190 12.10 3.51 15.60
C LYS A 190 10.83 4.37 15.53
N ILE A 191 9.84 4.07 16.37
CA ILE A 191 8.62 4.85 16.47
C ILE A 191 8.88 5.98 17.46
N GLU A 192 8.89 7.20 16.93
CA GLU A 192 9.21 8.42 17.67
C GLU A 192 7.97 9.01 18.34
N LYS A 193 6.79 8.92 17.67
CA LYS A 193 5.54 9.47 18.17
C LYS A 193 4.38 8.51 17.87
N VAL A 194 3.42 8.46 18.78
CA VAL A 194 2.10 7.83 18.60
C VAL A 194 1.06 8.90 18.89
N ARG A 195 0.09 9.11 17.99
CA ARG A 195 -0.93 10.15 18.16
C ARG A 195 -2.29 9.73 17.65
N TRP A 196 -3.32 10.17 18.35
CA TRP A 196 -4.68 10.21 17.86
C TRP A 196 -4.86 11.40 16.94
N MET A 197 -5.40 11.19 15.74
CA MET A 197 -5.58 12.24 14.74
C MET A 197 -7.02 12.33 14.28
N GLU A 198 -7.49 13.55 14.11
CA GLU A 198 -8.77 13.89 13.53
C GLU A 198 -8.70 13.83 11.99
N ASN A 199 -9.84 13.64 11.32
CA ASN A 199 -9.91 13.50 9.87
C ASN A 199 -9.29 14.69 9.12
N LYS A 200 -9.43 15.90 9.65
CA LYS A 200 -8.83 17.11 9.05
C LYS A 200 -7.29 17.01 9.00
N ILE A 201 -6.67 16.67 10.13
CA ILE A 201 -5.22 16.51 10.24
C ILE A 201 -4.73 15.33 9.37
N ILE A 202 -5.49 14.25 9.30
CA ILE A 202 -5.14 13.09 8.47
C ILE A 202 -5.00 13.49 7.00
N ASN A 203 -5.91 14.30 6.46
CA ASN A 203 -5.83 14.77 5.07
C ASN A 203 -4.56 15.57 4.81
N GLU A 204 -4.13 16.41 5.74
CA GLU A 204 -2.88 17.19 5.64
C GLU A 204 -1.64 16.30 5.65
N ILE A 205 -1.56 15.35 6.57
CA ILE A 205 -0.39 14.46 6.67
C ILE A 205 -0.28 13.47 5.50
N LEU A 206 -1.40 13.10 4.88
CA LEU A 206 -1.41 12.18 3.74
C LEU A 206 -0.72 12.78 2.50
N ILE A 207 -0.63 14.11 2.39
CA ILE A 207 0.09 14.80 1.30
C ILE A 207 1.59 14.40 1.31
N ASN A 208 2.20 14.33 2.50
CA ASN A 208 3.61 14.01 2.68
C ASN A 208 3.88 12.56 3.14
N SER A 209 2.84 11.72 3.14
CA SER A 209 2.94 10.31 3.51
C SER A 209 3.16 9.39 2.31
N TYR A 210 3.24 8.09 2.58
CA TYR A 210 3.31 7.09 1.51
C TYR A 210 1.99 7.02 0.74
N LYS A 211 2.03 6.95 -0.59
CA LYS A 211 0.83 6.76 -1.43
C LYS A 211 0.08 5.47 -1.11
N SER A 212 0.79 4.46 -0.59
CA SER A 212 0.17 3.23 -0.08
C SER A 212 -0.70 3.48 1.15
N LEU A 213 -0.32 4.42 2.04
CA LEU A 213 -1.11 4.84 3.18
C LEU A 213 -2.37 5.61 2.73
N SER A 214 -2.21 6.58 1.83
CA SER A 214 -3.35 7.31 1.23
C SER A 214 -4.36 6.35 0.58
N TYR A 215 -3.89 5.29 -0.08
CA TYR A 215 -4.76 4.24 -0.61
C TYR A 215 -5.53 3.50 0.48
N VAL A 216 -4.88 3.13 1.59
CA VAL A 216 -5.50 2.43 2.72
C VAL A 216 -6.56 3.32 3.36
N MET A 217 -6.25 4.59 3.63
CA MET A 217 -7.19 5.55 4.22
C MET A 217 -8.38 5.81 3.29
N LYS A 218 -8.16 6.01 1.98
CA LYS A 218 -9.25 6.12 1.00
C LYS A 218 -10.17 4.89 1.00
N LYS A 219 -9.61 3.66 1.16
CA LYS A 219 -10.43 2.44 1.28
C LYS A 219 -11.19 2.36 2.59
N TYR A 220 -10.62 2.88 3.67
CA TYR A 220 -11.28 2.98 4.96
C TYR A 220 -12.47 3.94 4.88
N TYR A 221 -12.27 5.18 4.45
CA TYR A 221 -13.33 6.20 4.35
C TYR A 221 -14.45 5.75 3.41
N ASN A 222 -14.13 5.27 2.20
CA ASN A 222 -15.15 4.79 1.26
C ASN A 222 -15.99 3.62 1.79
N LYS A 223 -15.50 2.88 2.78
CA LYS A 223 -16.20 1.70 3.31
C LYS A 223 -17.00 1.99 4.57
N TYR A 224 -16.60 2.97 5.35
CA TYR A 224 -17.10 3.15 6.70
C TYR A 224 -17.60 4.57 7.02
N GLU A 225 -17.23 5.59 6.23
CA GLU A 225 -17.56 6.99 6.52
C GLU A 225 -18.34 7.69 5.41
N LEU A 226 -18.36 7.18 4.16
CA LEU A 226 -19.19 7.73 3.10
C LEU A 226 -20.61 7.14 3.07
N ASN A 227 -20.94 6.24 4.00
CA ASN A 227 -22.26 5.61 4.14
C ASN A 227 -22.93 6.02 5.48
N THR A 228 -22.44 7.04 6.14
CA THR A 228 -23.04 7.74 7.27
C THR A 228 -23.21 9.21 6.87
#